data_bd7cee89087af45931972e8cdca04a03
#
_entry.id   bd7cee89087af45931972e8cdca04a03
#
_cell.length_a   1.000
_cell.length_b   1.000
_cell.length_c   1.000
_cell.angle_alpha   90.00
_cell.angle_beta   90.00
_cell.angle_gamma   90.00
#
_symmetry.space_group_name_H-M   'P 1'
#
loop_
_entity.id
_entity.type
_entity.pdbx_description
1 polymer ?
#
loop_
_entity_poly.entity_id
_entity_poly.type
_entity_poly.pdbx_seq_one_letter_code
_entity_poly.pdbx_strand_id
1 'polypeptide(L)'
;MENTRKRLLYVCPHLSTGGQPQYTYKQIKHFIKDFDIEVVELSNSGGNAFVVQKNRIKSLCIVHTLGDDKSEILNVISEFKPDIIHFQEIPQFDLATNILDKIFTKDREYFILATTHGSFTNPSEIVYHPDKYVLVSEWSKQKFAEADLGVDLDLWEYPIEEYEFDKEASQKYLGLDPTWKHVLNVGLFSPGKNQAEIFAVARQLEKYKIKFHFVGNQAGNYEHYWLPIMKHKPDNCVIWGERDDVDIFYSACDMFYFSSTLELNPLSVKEALSFKLPCLFRKLHTYLDTYDSNPLVQYITDDLKLTKRFILEKLQPEFNEIPGWFAYQDLYTDVVKNAGNDDVFVEVGAWFGKSTNYLAQQIRESKKNIKFTTVDTWKGTDDEDIHQNIVGAFNGDIFYEFVDNTILSDNYGAIDMIKDTSRNAANNFSNGSIDYIMLDAGHSYDALKDDLEVWYNKVKPGGIVSGDDYGVFYGVTQAADEFFYGQFEKGFRSFIRKKPRIQIRHLLTKPEDVRERVSMSSIKQL
;
A
#
# COMPACT_ATOMS: atom_id res chain seq x y z
N MET A 1 -57.78 19.51 4.97
CA MET A 1 -56.91 18.91 6.00
C MET A 1 -55.51 19.36 5.68
N GLU A 2 -54.98 20.24 6.48
CA GLU A 2 -53.56 20.64 6.38
C GLU A 2 -52.73 19.36 6.61
N ASN A 3 -51.96 19.00 5.64
CA ASN A 3 -51.05 17.84 5.72
C ASN A 3 -49.88 18.28 6.59
N THR A 4 -50.06 18.27 7.92
CA THR A 4 -49.02 18.61 8.86
C THR A 4 -47.97 17.53 8.82
N ARG A 5 -46.72 17.87 8.42
CA ARG A 5 -45.61 16.94 8.44
C ARG A 5 -45.43 16.34 9.83
N LYS A 6 -45.05 15.07 9.92
CA LYS A 6 -44.65 14.48 11.20
C LYS A 6 -43.38 15.12 11.75
N ARG A 7 -43.30 15.18 13.06
CA ARG A 7 -42.20 15.81 13.80
C ARG A 7 -41.19 14.77 14.26
N LEU A 8 -39.96 14.93 13.87
CA LEU A 8 -38.85 14.02 14.18
C LEU A 8 -37.79 14.76 15.02
N LEU A 9 -37.59 14.30 16.26
CA LEU A 9 -36.56 14.81 17.15
C LEU A 9 -35.36 13.88 17.17
N TYR A 10 -34.23 14.32 16.66
CA TYR A 10 -32.96 13.61 16.86
C TYR A 10 -32.35 13.98 18.21
N VAL A 11 -31.83 12.98 18.93
CA VAL A 11 -31.10 13.18 20.18
C VAL A 11 -29.70 12.59 20.02
N CYS A 12 -28.69 13.46 20.05
CA CYS A 12 -27.29 13.12 19.78
C CYS A 12 -26.44 13.35 21.03
N PRO A 13 -25.52 12.44 21.38
CA PRO A 13 -24.54 12.69 22.45
C PRO A 13 -23.73 13.97 22.20
N HIS A 14 -23.28 14.16 20.97
CA HIS A 14 -22.56 15.35 20.51
C HIS A 14 -22.72 15.52 18.98
N LEU A 15 -22.43 16.72 18.49
CA LEU A 15 -22.43 17.06 17.06
C LEU A 15 -21.06 17.57 16.59
N SER A 16 -19.98 17.17 17.24
CA SER A 16 -18.62 17.56 16.88
C SER A 16 -18.13 16.82 15.63
N THR A 17 -17.00 16.14 15.69
CA THR A 17 -16.44 15.35 14.59
C THR A 17 -16.75 13.87 14.77
N GLY A 18 -16.70 13.10 13.68
CA GLY A 18 -16.85 11.65 13.68
C GLY A 18 -18.00 11.12 12.84
N GLY A 19 -18.10 9.79 12.81
CA GLY A 19 -19.08 9.08 11.96
C GLY A 19 -20.53 9.33 12.38
N GLN A 20 -20.81 9.37 13.68
CA GLN A 20 -22.19 9.57 14.18
C GLN A 20 -22.74 10.96 13.81
N PRO A 21 -22.06 12.09 14.03
CA PRO A 21 -22.57 13.39 13.57
C PRO A 21 -22.74 13.48 12.04
N GLN A 22 -21.85 12.84 11.26
CA GLN A 22 -21.98 12.80 9.81
C GLN A 22 -23.17 11.94 9.37
N TYR A 23 -23.39 10.82 10.00
CA TYR A 23 -24.59 9.98 9.76
C TYR A 23 -25.87 10.74 10.05
N THR A 24 -25.94 11.43 11.19
CA THR A 24 -27.10 12.26 11.56
C THR A 24 -27.34 13.35 10.53
N TYR A 25 -26.28 14.07 10.10
CA TYR A 25 -26.40 15.07 9.05
C TYR A 25 -26.96 14.51 7.74
N LYS A 26 -26.47 13.35 7.28
CA LYS A 26 -26.95 12.70 6.06
C LYS A 26 -28.42 12.26 6.18
N GLN A 27 -28.82 11.75 7.35
CA GLN A 27 -30.23 11.40 7.61
C GLN A 27 -31.13 12.66 7.58
N ILE A 28 -30.74 13.75 8.26
CA ILE A 28 -31.48 15.00 8.26
C ILE A 28 -31.61 15.54 6.83
N LYS A 29 -30.53 15.59 6.07
CA LYS A 29 -30.51 16.02 4.66
C LYS A 29 -31.52 15.22 3.81
N HIS A 30 -31.64 13.93 4.09
CA HIS A 30 -32.58 13.04 3.39
C HIS A 30 -34.04 13.30 3.81
N PHE A 31 -34.30 13.37 5.12
CA PHE A 31 -35.67 13.39 5.66
C PHE A 31 -36.28 14.79 5.81
N ILE A 32 -35.51 15.88 5.73
CA ILE A 32 -35.99 17.23 5.95
C ILE A 32 -37.14 17.67 5.01
N LYS A 33 -37.31 16.99 3.89
CA LYS A 33 -38.42 17.24 2.95
C LYS A 33 -39.76 16.65 3.44
N ASP A 34 -39.71 15.58 4.23
CA ASP A 34 -40.85 14.78 4.65
C ASP A 34 -41.23 15.01 6.11
N PHE A 35 -40.30 15.47 6.94
CA PHE A 35 -40.47 15.68 8.37
C PHE A 35 -40.13 17.12 8.75
N ASP A 36 -40.78 17.61 9.81
CA ASP A 36 -40.29 18.75 10.57
C ASP A 36 -39.28 18.24 11.58
N ILE A 37 -38.03 18.71 11.48
CA ILE A 37 -36.90 18.12 12.22
C ILE A 37 -36.31 19.14 13.19
N GLU A 38 -36.11 18.71 14.44
CA GLU A 38 -35.24 19.39 15.40
C GLU A 38 -34.21 18.42 15.98
N VAL A 39 -33.13 18.95 16.52
CA VAL A 39 -32.01 18.15 17.06
C VAL A 39 -31.68 18.61 18.46
N VAL A 40 -31.52 17.68 19.37
CA VAL A 40 -30.94 17.90 20.71
C VAL A 40 -29.52 17.36 20.73
N GLU A 41 -28.56 18.21 21.07
CA GLU A 41 -27.20 17.83 21.38
C GLU A 41 -27.01 17.81 22.91
N LEU A 42 -26.72 16.63 23.47
CA LEU A 42 -26.67 16.42 24.91
C LEU A 42 -25.41 16.99 25.58
N SER A 43 -24.31 17.08 24.86
CA SER A 43 -23.05 17.59 25.38
C SER A 43 -22.56 18.73 24.51
N ASN A 44 -22.42 19.92 25.11
CA ASN A 44 -21.76 21.01 24.42
C ASN A 44 -20.24 20.74 24.34
N SER A 45 -19.81 20.04 23.32
CA SER A 45 -18.38 19.86 23.00
C SER A 45 -17.70 21.17 22.56
N GLY A 46 -18.36 22.31 22.76
CA GLY A 46 -18.20 23.59 22.09
C GLY A 46 -17.02 24.46 22.47
N GLY A 47 -16.11 24.06 23.35
CA GLY A 47 -15.01 24.96 23.72
C GLY A 47 -13.87 25.03 22.70
N ASN A 48 -13.54 23.91 22.03
CA ASN A 48 -12.40 23.78 21.13
C ASN A 48 -12.71 22.92 19.91
N ALA A 49 -13.98 22.79 19.58
CA ALA A 49 -14.34 21.70 18.73
C ALA A 49 -14.48 22.12 17.28
N PHE A 50 -14.01 21.28 16.50
CA PHE A 50 -14.36 21.07 15.14
C PHE A 50 -15.86 20.76 15.05
N VAL A 51 -16.63 21.72 14.57
CA VAL A 51 -18.10 21.69 14.58
C VAL A 51 -18.67 21.70 13.16
N VAL A 52 -17.94 21.14 12.20
CA VAL A 52 -18.35 21.14 10.79
C VAL A 52 -19.76 20.58 10.65
N GLN A 53 -20.02 19.40 11.22
CA GLN A 53 -21.33 18.75 11.10
C GLN A 53 -22.43 19.52 11.85
N LYS A 54 -22.13 20.07 13.02
CA LYS A 54 -23.07 20.92 13.77
C LYS A 54 -23.49 22.15 12.96
N ASN A 55 -22.55 22.81 12.30
CA ASN A 55 -22.85 23.99 11.47
C ASN A 55 -23.71 23.62 10.25
N ARG A 56 -23.42 22.48 9.60
CA ARG A 56 -24.23 21.96 8.50
C ARG A 56 -25.65 21.63 8.96
N ILE A 57 -25.82 20.95 10.11
CA ILE A 57 -27.12 20.63 10.68
C ILE A 57 -27.88 21.91 11.03
N LYS A 58 -27.24 22.90 11.67
CA LYS A 58 -27.83 24.20 11.98
C LYS A 58 -28.33 24.99 10.76
N SER A 59 -27.75 24.75 9.58
CA SER A 59 -28.25 25.37 8.34
C SER A 59 -29.54 24.73 7.82
N LEU A 60 -29.91 23.53 8.32
CA LEU A 60 -31.08 22.78 7.89
C LEU A 60 -32.23 22.85 8.90
N CYS A 61 -31.94 22.81 10.19
CA CYS A 61 -32.95 22.73 11.25
C CYS A 61 -32.48 23.35 12.58
N ILE A 62 -33.38 23.45 13.55
CA ILE A 62 -33.09 23.95 14.88
C ILE A 62 -32.26 22.93 15.65
N VAL A 63 -31.20 23.39 16.32
CA VAL A 63 -30.33 22.59 17.19
C VAL A 63 -30.33 23.14 18.60
N HIS A 64 -30.90 22.41 19.53
CA HIS A 64 -30.86 22.67 20.96
C HIS A 64 -29.57 22.08 21.54
N THR A 65 -28.64 22.87 21.99
CA THR A 65 -27.43 22.41 22.67
C THR A 65 -27.64 22.53 24.18
N LEU A 66 -27.71 21.40 24.87
CA LEU A 66 -27.90 21.37 26.31
C LEU A 66 -26.62 21.70 27.07
N GLY A 67 -26.79 22.32 28.24
CA GLY A 67 -25.72 22.54 29.19
C GLY A 67 -25.47 21.31 30.09
N ASP A 68 -25.08 21.63 31.33
CA ASP A 68 -24.85 20.57 32.34
C ASP A 68 -26.17 19.93 32.78
N ASP A 69 -27.27 20.66 32.75
CA ASP A 69 -28.62 20.17 33.07
C ASP A 69 -29.28 19.49 31.87
N LYS A 70 -29.05 18.21 31.75
CA LYS A 70 -29.65 17.38 30.66
C LYS A 70 -31.16 17.21 30.81
N SER A 71 -31.78 17.60 31.94
CA SER A 71 -33.23 17.55 32.11
C SER A 71 -33.98 18.52 31.20
N GLU A 72 -33.31 19.55 30.66
CA GLU A 72 -33.87 20.47 29.66
C GLU A 72 -34.41 19.76 28.39
N ILE A 73 -33.95 18.53 28.08
CA ILE A 73 -34.52 17.71 27.01
C ILE A 73 -36.03 17.52 27.17
N LEU A 74 -36.55 17.45 28.41
CA LEU A 74 -37.97 17.27 28.67
C LEU A 74 -38.78 18.49 28.24
N ASN A 75 -38.21 19.71 28.36
CA ASN A 75 -38.84 20.93 27.88
C ASN A 75 -38.89 20.93 26.35
N VAL A 76 -37.79 20.57 25.68
CA VAL A 76 -37.75 20.45 24.22
C VAL A 76 -38.81 19.45 23.72
N ILE A 77 -38.92 18.26 24.34
CA ILE A 77 -39.95 17.28 23.99
C ILE A 77 -41.35 17.84 24.17
N SER A 78 -41.61 18.53 25.27
CA SER A 78 -42.93 19.13 25.60
C SER A 78 -43.33 20.26 24.63
N GLU A 79 -42.38 21.09 24.19
CA GLU A 79 -42.60 22.20 23.29
C GLU A 79 -42.70 21.76 21.83
N PHE A 80 -41.77 20.94 21.37
CA PHE A 80 -41.71 20.43 20.00
C PHE A 80 -42.82 19.38 19.72
N LYS A 81 -43.22 18.59 20.73
CA LYS A 81 -44.20 17.49 20.64
C LYS A 81 -43.88 16.55 19.47
N PRO A 82 -42.78 15.84 19.49
CA PRO A 82 -42.34 14.97 18.41
C PRO A 82 -43.35 13.81 18.22
N ASP A 83 -43.51 13.35 16.97
CA ASP A 83 -44.15 12.05 16.67
C ASP A 83 -43.11 10.91 16.80
N ILE A 84 -41.83 11.22 16.59
CA ILE A 84 -40.73 10.28 16.66
C ILE A 84 -39.57 10.92 17.39
N ILE A 85 -38.96 10.21 18.34
CA ILE A 85 -37.66 10.54 18.94
C ILE A 85 -36.64 9.51 18.46
N HIS A 86 -35.55 9.96 17.85
CA HIS A 86 -34.48 9.07 17.37
C HIS A 86 -33.18 9.37 18.13
N PHE A 87 -32.86 8.50 19.08
CA PHE A 87 -31.59 8.54 19.79
C PHE A 87 -30.47 8.03 18.89
N GLN A 88 -29.40 8.82 18.75
CA GLN A 88 -28.24 8.46 17.94
C GLN A 88 -27.14 7.75 18.76
N GLU A 89 -27.44 7.32 19.95
CA GLU A 89 -26.72 6.35 20.77
C GLU A 89 -27.71 5.80 21.82
N ILE A 90 -27.34 4.75 22.52
CA ILE A 90 -28.16 4.15 23.57
C ILE A 90 -28.32 5.18 24.70
N PRO A 91 -29.54 5.68 24.97
CA PRO A 91 -29.74 6.88 25.80
C PRO A 91 -29.31 6.72 27.27
N GLN A 92 -29.28 5.50 27.80
CA GLN A 92 -28.86 5.26 29.18
C GLN A 92 -27.38 5.53 29.46
N PHE A 93 -26.57 5.66 28.42
CA PHE A 93 -25.14 6.03 28.56
C PHE A 93 -24.95 7.54 28.76
N ASP A 94 -25.93 8.34 28.37
CA ASP A 94 -25.82 9.80 28.36
C ASP A 94 -26.81 10.50 29.28
N LEU A 95 -27.95 9.87 29.59
CA LEU A 95 -29.04 10.44 30.36
C LEU A 95 -29.24 9.70 31.68
N ALA A 96 -29.51 10.45 32.75
CA ALA A 96 -29.80 9.89 34.06
C ALA A 96 -31.17 9.18 34.11
N THR A 97 -31.28 8.18 34.96
CA THR A 97 -32.49 7.36 35.14
C THR A 97 -33.77 8.16 35.35
N ASN A 98 -33.72 9.22 36.17
CA ASN A 98 -34.88 10.08 36.45
C ASN A 98 -35.38 10.90 35.21
N ILE A 99 -34.54 11.08 34.21
CA ILE A 99 -34.92 11.69 32.91
C ILE A 99 -35.49 10.59 32.01
N LEU A 100 -34.81 9.45 31.94
CA LEU A 100 -35.24 8.29 31.13
C LEU A 100 -36.62 7.77 31.56
N ASP A 101 -36.90 7.69 32.86
CA ASP A 101 -38.21 7.29 33.39
C ASP A 101 -39.35 8.17 32.87
N LYS A 102 -39.08 9.46 32.59
CA LYS A 102 -40.07 10.38 32.04
C LYS A 102 -40.18 10.28 30.52
N ILE A 103 -39.13 9.89 29.82
CA ILE A 103 -39.14 9.73 28.37
C ILE A 103 -39.73 8.37 27.98
N PHE A 104 -39.42 7.29 28.71
CA PHE A 104 -39.83 5.94 28.40
C PHE A 104 -41.15 5.52 29.11
N THR A 105 -42.02 6.49 29.38
CA THR A 105 -43.33 6.18 30.00
C THR A 105 -44.18 5.33 29.06
N LYS A 106 -45.11 4.54 29.62
CA LYS A 106 -46.04 3.71 28.86
C LYS A 106 -47.09 4.53 28.10
N ASP A 107 -47.41 5.72 28.60
CA ASP A 107 -48.46 6.61 28.08
C ASP A 107 -47.93 7.66 27.11
N ARG A 108 -46.69 7.53 26.63
CA ARG A 108 -46.07 8.46 25.67
C ARG A 108 -46.81 8.43 24.33
N GLU A 109 -46.91 9.60 23.71
CA GLU A 109 -47.60 9.77 22.40
C GLU A 109 -46.61 9.71 21.20
N TYR A 110 -45.32 9.41 21.42
CA TYR A 110 -44.27 9.35 20.40
C TYR A 110 -43.63 7.97 20.32
N PHE A 111 -43.12 7.65 19.13
CA PHE A 111 -42.36 6.44 18.84
C PHE A 111 -40.88 6.67 19.11
N ILE A 112 -40.18 5.74 19.73
CA ILE A 112 -38.75 5.85 20.03
C ILE A 112 -37.96 4.92 19.13
N LEU A 113 -36.99 5.52 18.42
CA LEU A 113 -35.92 4.82 17.72
C LEU A 113 -34.61 4.98 18.49
N ALA A 114 -33.75 3.96 18.48
CA ALA A 114 -32.37 4.10 18.96
C ALA A 114 -31.40 3.43 17.99
N THR A 115 -30.31 4.13 17.72
CA THR A 115 -29.18 3.65 16.93
C THR A 115 -27.97 3.54 17.86
N THR A 116 -27.09 2.57 17.65
CA THR A 116 -25.75 2.57 18.27
C THR A 116 -24.69 2.55 17.21
N HIS A 117 -23.66 3.38 17.41
CA HIS A 117 -22.52 3.52 16.53
C HIS A 117 -21.27 2.83 17.07
N GLY A 118 -21.34 2.30 18.31
CA GLY A 118 -20.23 1.65 18.99
C GLY A 118 -20.26 0.12 18.90
N SER A 119 -19.12 -0.52 18.70
CA SER A 119 -18.98 -1.98 18.78
C SER A 119 -18.98 -2.52 20.23
N PHE A 120 -18.88 -1.63 21.21
CA PHE A 120 -18.78 -2.00 22.64
C PHE A 120 -20.13 -2.27 23.31
N THR A 121 -21.23 -1.78 22.74
CA THR A 121 -22.55 -1.92 23.33
C THR A 121 -22.88 -3.38 23.57
N ASN A 122 -23.12 -3.73 24.85
CA ASN A 122 -23.66 -5.03 25.23
C ASN A 122 -25.21 -4.93 25.29
N PRO A 123 -25.94 -5.54 24.34
CA PRO A 123 -27.39 -5.40 24.31
C PRO A 123 -28.09 -5.89 25.59
N SER A 124 -27.54 -6.91 26.25
CA SER A 124 -28.12 -7.48 27.47
C SER A 124 -28.04 -6.56 28.71
N GLU A 125 -27.27 -5.48 28.65
CA GLU A 125 -27.14 -4.48 29.71
C GLU A 125 -28.06 -3.28 29.51
N ILE A 126 -28.81 -3.25 28.41
CA ILE A 126 -29.74 -2.17 28.13
C ILE A 126 -31.00 -2.35 28.96
N VAL A 127 -31.41 -1.28 29.62
CA VAL A 127 -32.60 -1.27 30.51
C VAL A 127 -33.76 -0.52 29.84
N TYR A 128 -33.46 0.56 29.12
CA TYR A 128 -34.46 1.40 28.44
C TYR A 128 -34.52 1.05 26.96
N HIS A 129 -35.50 0.20 26.62
CA HIS A 129 -35.67 -0.29 25.24
C HIS A 129 -36.53 0.65 24.40
N PRO A 130 -36.08 1.04 23.20
CA PRO A 130 -36.91 1.78 22.23
C PRO A 130 -38.04 0.87 21.67
N ASP A 131 -38.91 1.47 20.88
CA ASP A 131 -39.89 0.70 20.10
C ASP A 131 -39.20 -0.06 18.94
N LYS A 132 -38.07 0.48 18.42
CA LYS A 132 -37.26 -0.18 17.39
C LYS A 132 -35.78 0.25 17.50
N TYR A 133 -34.90 -0.74 17.37
CA TYR A 133 -33.47 -0.46 17.13
C TYR A 133 -33.19 -0.33 15.64
N VAL A 134 -32.40 0.68 15.29
CA VAL A 134 -31.92 0.92 13.94
C VAL A 134 -30.40 0.75 13.94
N LEU A 135 -29.92 -0.39 13.48
CA LEU A 135 -28.52 -0.76 13.52
C LEU A 135 -27.81 -0.31 12.24
N VAL A 136 -26.51 -0.02 12.33
CA VAL A 136 -25.73 0.53 11.21
C VAL A 136 -24.89 -0.53 10.51
N SER A 137 -24.90 -1.78 10.99
CA SER A 137 -24.16 -2.89 10.37
C SER A 137 -24.86 -4.23 10.63
N GLU A 138 -24.68 -5.19 9.73
CA GLU A 138 -25.17 -6.56 9.90
C GLU A 138 -24.63 -7.22 11.18
N TRP A 139 -23.36 -6.98 11.52
CA TRP A 139 -22.78 -7.48 12.76
C TRP A 139 -23.54 -6.98 14.01
N SER A 140 -23.84 -5.68 14.07
CA SER A 140 -24.62 -5.13 15.19
C SER A 140 -26.01 -5.75 15.23
N LYS A 141 -26.66 -5.92 14.07
CA LYS A 141 -27.98 -6.51 13.97
C LYS A 141 -27.99 -7.96 14.47
N GLN A 142 -27.01 -8.75 14.09
CA GLN A 142 -26.85 -10.11 14.59
C GLN A 142 -26.65 -10.13 16.11
N LYS A 143 -25.77 -9.30 16.63
CA LYS A 143 -25.50 -9.18 18.07
C LYS A 143 -26.74 -8.80 18.89
N PHE A 144 -27.56 -7.87 18.38
CA PHE A 144 -28.82 -7.48 19.02
C PHE A 144 -29.90 -8.56 18.89
N ALA A 145 -29.94 -9.28 17.78
CA ALA A 145 -30.85 -10.40 17.60
C ALA A 145 -30.55 -11.56 18.55
N GLU A 146 -29.27 -11.87 18.77
CA GLU A 146 -28.83 -12.91 19.70
C GLU A 146 -29.21 -12.60 21.16
N ALA A 147 -29.34 -11.31 21.50
CA ALA A 147 -29.74 -10.90 22.86
C ALA A 147 -31.25 -11.06 23.13
N ASP A 148 -32.07 -11.31 22.11
CA ASP A 148 -33.52 -11.55 22.19
C ASP A 148 -34.29 -10.56 23.08
N LEU A 149 -34.11 -9.27 22.82
CA LEU A 149 -34.66 -8.19 23.65
C LEU A 149 -36.17 -7.98 23.49
N GLY A 150 -36.81 -8.70 22.61
CA GLY A 150 -38.25 -8.53 22.28
C GLY A 150 -38.56 -7.19 21.59
N VAL A 151 -37.58 -6.55 20.96
CA VAL A 151 -37.70 -5.27 20.26
C VAL A 151 -37.40 -5.47 18.78
N ASP A 152 -38.16 -4.81 17.91
CA ASP A 152 -37.93 -4.83 16.47
C ASP A 152 -36.53 -4.29 16.12
N LEU A 153 -35.85 -4.97 15.17
CA LEU A 153 -34.55 -4.60 14.66
C LEU A 153 -34.62 -4.25 13.19
N ASP A 154 -33.98 -3.14 12.81
CA ASP A 154 -33.84 -2.74 11.42
C ASP A 154 -32.37 -2.43 11.10
N LEU A 155 -31.99 -2.47 9.82
CA LEU A 155 -30.66 -2.15 9.34
C LEU A 155 -30.72 -0.91 8.48
N TRP A 156 -30.12 0.17 8.95
CA TRP A 156 -29.95 1.40 8.19
C TRP A 156 -28.47 1.72 8.05
N GLU A 157 -27.85 1.19 7.03
CA GLU A 157 -26.46 1.45 6.75
C GLU A 157 -26.23 2.94 6.42
N TYR A 158 -24.97 3.36 6.56
CA TYR A 158 -24.59 4.72 6.17
C TYR A 158 -24.91 4.97 4.68
N PRO A 159 -25.70 6.00 4.34
CA PRO A 159 -25.98 6.33 2.94
C PRO A 159 -24.69 6.84 2.28
N ILE A 160 -24.34 6.22 1.16
CA ILE A 160 -23.22 6.63 0.32
C ILE A 160 -23.80 7.34 -0.89
N GLU A 161 -23.38 8.55 -1.12
CA GLU A 161 -23.70 9.30 -2.32
C GLU A 161 -22.78 8.82 -3.45
N GLU A 162 -23.28 8.73 -4.67
CA GLU A 162 -22.45 8.58 -5.86
C GLU A 162 -21.94 9.96 -6.25
N TYR A 163 -20.63 10.06 -6.48
CA TYR A 163 -19.99 11.31 -6.85
C TYR A 163 -19.47 11.21 -8.28
N GLU A 164 -19.76 12.21 -9.09
CA GLU A 164 -18.95 12.50 -10.27
C GLU A 164 -17.67 13.19 -9.79
N PHE A 165 -16.53 12.72 -10.23
CA PHE A 165 -15.25 13.26 -9.78
C PHE A 165 -14.30 13.50 -10.96
N ASP A 166 -13.53 14.57 -10.85
CA ASP A 166 -12.45 14.95 -11.75
C ASP A 166 -11.14 15.00 -10.97
N LYS A 167 -10.31 13.99 -11.17
CA LYS A 167 -9.05 13.84 -10.46
C LYS A 167 -8.09 14.99 -10.72
N GLU A 168 -7.93 15.40 -11.98
CA GLU A 168 -7.00 16.47 -12.37
C GLU A 168 -7.41 17.81 -11.76
N ALA A 169 -8.71 18.14 -11.84
CA ALA A 169 -9.24 19.35 -11.21
C ALA A 169 -9.06 19.32 -9.70
N SER A 170 -9.30 18.18 -9.05
CA SER A 170 -9.13 17.99 -7.61
C SER A 170 -7.67 18.09 -7.17
N GLN A 171 -6.74 17.48 -7.91
CA GLN A 171 -5.30 17.62 -7.66
C GLN A 171 -4.84 19.06 -7.80
N LYS A 172 -5.29 19.76 -8.84
CA LYS A 172 -4.99 21.18 -9.05
C LYS A 172 -5.53 22.05 -7.92
N TYR A 173 -6.76 21.80 -7.47
CA TYR A 173 -7.38 22.53 -6.35
C TYR A 173 -6.58 22.37 -5.05
N LEU A 174 -6.10 21.15 -4.75
CA LEU A 174 -5.30 20.84 -3.57
C LEU A 174 -3.81 21.20 -3.73
N GLY A 175 -3.36 21.61 -4.92
CA GLY A 175 -1.95 21.90 -5.21
C GLY A 175 -1.07 20.66 -5.18
N LEU A 176 -1.62 19.49 -5.55
CA LEU A 176 -0.89 18.23 -5.60
C LEU A 176 -0.10 18.12 -6.90
N ASP A 177 1.10 17.56 -6.83
CA ASP A 177 1.93 17.27 -8.00
C ASP A 177 1.42 16.00 -8.69
N PRO A 178 0.88 16.07 -9.93
CA PRO A 178 0.31 14.91 -10.62
C PRO A 178 1.33 13.83 -11.00
N THR A 179 2.64 14.13 -10.90
CA THR A 179 3.70 13.13 -11.12
C THR A 179 3.94 12.23 -9.91
N TRP A 180 3.37 12.60 -8.75
CA TRP A 180 3.42 11.80 -7.54
C TRP A 180 2.18 10.92 -7.42
N LYS A 181 2.32 9.82 -6.69
CA LYS A 181 1.18 9.02 -6.23
C LYS A 181 0.72 9.50 -4.86
N HIS A 182 -0.59 9.54 -4.66
CA HIS A 182 -1.21 10.12 -3.48
C HIS A 182 -2.02 9.07 -2.73
N VAL A 183 -1.64 8.80 -1.48
CA VAL A 183 -2.33 7.87 -0.58
C VAL A 183 -3.09 8.66 0.47
N LEU A 184 -4.38 8.41 0.61
CA LEU A 184 -5.27 9.12 1.53
C LEU A 184 -5.55 8.31 2.78
N ASN A 185 -5.56 8.97 3.93
CA ASN A 185 -6.14 8.50 5.19
C ASN A 185 -7.13 9.54 5.71
N VAL A 186 -8.33 9.11 6.05
CA VAL A 186 -9.38 9.98 6.61
C VAL A 186 -9.80 9.45 7.97
N GLY A 187 -9.63 10.26 9.00
CA GLY A 187 -10.07 9.92 10.35
C GLY A 187 -9.43 10.74 11.46
N LEU A 188 -10.08 10.75 12.60
CA LEU A 188 -9.57 11.32 13.84
C LEU A 188 -8.24 10.67 14.22
N PHE A 189 -7.23 11.45 14.62
CA PHE A 189 -5.97 10.93 15.15
C PHE A 189 -6.20 10.33 16.55
N SER A 190 -6.27 9.01 16.61
CA SER A 190 -6.51 8.27 17.85
C SER A 190 -5.83 6.90 17.84
N PRO A 191 -5.59 6.27 19.01
CA PRO A 191 -5.00 4.93 19.08
C PRO A 191 -5.77 3.89 18.23
N GLY A 192 -7.10 3.95 18.24
CA GLY A 192 -7.94 3.02 17.46
C GLY A 192 -7.80 3.17 15.95
N LYS A 193 -7.51 4.38 15.45
CA LYS A 193 -7.28 4.65 14.01
C LYS A 193 -5.85 4.35 13.56
N ASN A 194 -4.89 4.25 14.50
CA ASN A 194 -3.54 3.73 14.30
C ASN A 194 -2.73 4.38 13.15
N GLN A 195 -2.78 5.70 13.02
CA GLN A 195 -2.00 6.42 11.99
C GLN A 195 -0.48 6.23 12.13
N ALA A 196 0.00 5.85 13.33
CA ALA A 196 1.40 5.51 13.58
C ALA A 196 1.90 4.40 12.64
N GLU A 197 1.08 3.43 12.30
CA GLU A 197 1.40 2.37 11.34
C GLU A 197 1.61 2.94 9.94
N ILE A 198 0.73 3.85 9.50
CA ILE A 198 0.87 4.48 8.18
C ILE A 198 2.16 5.31 8.13
N PHE A 199 2.54 6.00 9.21
CA PHE A 199 3.82 6.72 9.27
C PHE A 199 5.02 5.77 9.16
N ALA A 200 4.94 4.58 9.80
CA ALA A 200 6.01 3.59 9.71
C ALA A 200 6.17 3.04 8.28
N VAL A 201 5.07 2.81 7.55
CA VAL A 201 5.09 2.42 6.14
C VAL A 201 5.56 3.57 5.25
N ALA A 202 5.05 4.79 5.46
CA ALA A 202 5.42 5.97 4.70
C ALA A 202 6.93 6.26 4.76
N ARG A 203 7.55 6.09 5.93
CA ARG A 203 9.00 6.22 6.12
C ARG A 203 9.80 5.29 5.23
N GLN A 204 9.35 4.03 5.07
CA GLN A 204 10.00 3.07 4.18
C GLN A 204 9.82 3.41 2.70
N LEU A 205 8.92 4.36 2.39
CA LEU A 205 8.54 4.77 1.04
C LEU A 205 9.01 6.20 0.69
N GLU A 206 9.79 6.88 1.55
CA GLU A 206 10.25 8.26 1.32
C GLU A 206 11.08 8.43 0.03
N LYS A 207 11.77 7.37 -0.40
CA LYS A 207 12.55 7.38 -1.64
C LYS A 207 11.73 7.33 -2.93
N TYR A 208 10.42 7.08 -2.82
CA TYR A 208 9.51 7.00 -3.96
C TYR A 208 8.67 8.27 -4.08
N LYS A 209 8.19 8.57 -5.28
CA LYS A 209 7.25 9.66 -5.52
C LYS A 209 5.86 9.31 -4.97
N ILE A 210 5.77 9.08 -3.66
CA ILE A 210 4.51 8.80 -2.95
C ILE A 210 4.33 9.80 -1.81
N LYS A 211 3.17 10.46 -1.76
CA LYS A 211 2.75 11.33 -0.67
C LYS A 211 1.56 10.70 0.06
N PHE A 212 1.61 10.76 1.38
CA PHE A 212 0.52 10.32 2.26
C PHE A 212 -0.20 11.55 2.82
N HIS A 213 -1.51 11.60 2.62
CA HIS A 213 -2.36 12.72 3.03
C HIS A 213 -3.26 12.27 4.17
N PHE A 214 -3.21 13.01 5.27
CA PHE A 214 -4.01 12.75 6.47
C PHE A 214 -5.03 13.86 6.63
N VAL A 215 -6.30 13.51 6.52
CA VAL A 215 -7.43 14.41 6.71
C VAL A 215 -8.19 13.98 7.95
N GLY A 216 -8.26 14.84 8.95
CA GLY A 216 -8.96 14.57 10.19
C GLY A 216 -8.42 15.36 11.36
N ASN A 217 -9.18 15.31 12.43
CA ASN A 217 -8.96 16.10 13.63
C ASN A 217 -7.84 15.49 14.52
N GLN A 218 -7.03 16.39 15.11
CA GLN A 218 -6.09 16.11 16.20
C GLN A 218 -6.70 16.56 17.52
N ALA A 219 -7.69 15.81 18.02
CA ALA A 219 -8.43 16.20 19.21
C ALA A 219 -7.56 16.18 20.48
N GLY A 220 -7.78 17.13 21.38
CA GLY A 220 -6.99 17.30 22.59
C GLY A 220 -7.02 16.10 23.55
N ASN A 221 -8.14 15.36 23.62
CA ASN A 221 -8.26 14.14 24.41
C ASN A 221 -7.34 12.99 23.95
N TYR A 222 -6.80 13.05 22.72
CA TYR A 222 -5.84 12.09 22.16
C TYR A 222 -4.43 12.68 21.97
N GLU A 223 -4.11 13.82 22.58
CA GLU A 223 -2.81 14.46 22.49
C GLU A 223 -1.65 13.52 22.87
N HIS A 224 -1.85 12.69 23.89
CA HIS A 224 -0.91 11.67 24.33
C HIS A 224 -0.54 10.65 23.24
N TYR A 225 -1.41 10.44 22.23
CA TYR A 225 -1.17 9.58 21.09
C TYR A 225 -0.53 10.33 19.93
N TRP A 226 -1.18 11.41 19.45
CA TRP A 226 -0.77 12.03 18.20
C TRP A 226 0.47 12.94 18.36
N LEU A 227 0.71 13.55 19.51
CA LEU A 227 1.87 14.44 19.70
C LEU A 227 3.22 13.70 19.56
N PRO A 228 3.43 12.50 20.15
CA PRO A 228 4.67 11.74 19.94
C PRO A 228 4.90 11.33 18.48
N ILE A 229 3.86 10.87 17.79
CA ILE A 229 4.02 10.42 16.41
C ILE A 229 4.30 11.58 15.45
N MET A 230 3.75 12.77 15.72
CA MET A 230 4.02 13.98 14.92
C MET A 230 5.48 14.45 15.00
N LYS A 231 6.17 14.23 16.14
CA LYS A 231 7.61 14.53 16.27
C LYS A 231 8.48 13.75 15.30
N HIS A 232 7.99 12.61 14.86
CA HIS A 232 8.68 11.69 13.96
C HIS A 232 7.94 11.50 12.63
N LYS A 233 7.13 12.49 12.23
CA LYS A 233 6.37 12.46 10.98
C LYS A 233 7.33 12.37 9.79
N PRO A 234 7.15 11.40 8.87
CA PRO A 234 7.93 11.33 7.64
C PRO A 234 7.70 12.53 6.72
N ASP A 235 8.70 12.89 5.92
CA ASP A 235 8.63 14.07 5.03
C ASP A 235 7.65 13.90 3.88
N ASN A 236 7.35 12.66 3.51
CA ASN A 236 6.32 12.34 2.52
C ASN A 236 4.90 12.29 3.09
N CYS A 237 4.69 12.70 4.37
CA CYS A 237 3.38 12.78 5.00
C CYS A 237 2.92 14.24 5.16
N VAL A 238 1.70 14.53 4.71
CA VAL A 238 1.05 15.84 4.80
C VAL A 238 -0.18 15.75 5.71
N ILE A 239 -0.24 16.62 6.71
CA ILE A 239 -1.36 16.70 7.65
C ILE A 239 -2.22 17.89 7.27
N TRP A 240 -3.46 17.64 6.89
CA TRP A 240 -4.40 18.66 6.44
C TRP A 240 -5.32 19.18 7.55
N GLY A 241 -5.37 18.49 8.68
CA GLY A 241 -6.34 18.76 9.73
C GLY A 241 -7.75 18.37 9.34
N GLU A 242 -8.75 18.93 10.02
CA GLU A 242 -10.15 18.72 9.69
C GLU A 242 -10.55 19.56 8.47
N ARG A 243 -11.26 18.91 7.54
CA ARG A 243 -11.70 19.50 6.28
C ARG A 243 -13.20 19.26 6.08
N ASP A 244 -13.86 20.17 5.39
CA ASP A 244 -15.26 20.01 4.97
C ASP A 244 -15.43 19.61 3.49
N ASP A 245 -14.34 19.64 2.73
CA ASP A 245 -14.22 19.26 1.32
C ASP A 245 -13.50 17.91 1.14
N VAL A 246 -13.81 16.92 1.99
CA VAL A 246 -13.12 15.62 2.01
C VAL A 246 -13.31 14.82 0.71
N ASP A 247 -14.42 15.03 0.02
CA ASP A 247 -14.73 14.47 -1.29
C ASP A 247 -13.68 14.84 -2.34
N ILE A 248 -13.13 16.05 -2.28
CA ILE A 248 -12.04 16.48 -3.17
C ILE A 248 -10.77 15.64 -2.94
N PHE A 249 -10.49 15.24 -1.69
CA PHE A 249 -9.33 14.38 -1.39
C PHE A 249 -9.53 12.96 -1.90
N TYR A 250 -10.72 12.38 -1.77
CA TYR A 250 -11.03 11.07 -2.37
C TYR A 250 -10.90 11.12 -3.89
N SER A 251 -11.35 12.20 -4.52
CA SER A 251 -11.21 12.41 -5.98
C SER A 251 -9.74 12.54 -6.42
N ALA A 252 -8.90 13.23 -5.63
CA ALA A 252 -7.52 13.58 -6.00
C ALA A 252 -6.52 12.43 -5.83
N CYS A 253 -6.80 11.48 -4.90
CA CYS A 253 -5.84 10.46 -4.51
C CYS A 253 -5.90 9.19 -5.37
N ASP A 254 -4.88 8.33 -5.24
CA ASP A 254 -4.71 7.08 -5.99
C ASP A 254 -5.12 5.85 -5.17
N MET A 255 -5.09 5.96 -3.85
CA MET A 255 -5.32 4.87 -2.92
C MET A 255 -5.81 5.40 -1.58
N PHE A 256 -6.61 4.60 -0.90
CA PHE A 256 -7.03 4.84 0.48
C PHE A 256 -6.39 3.83 1.42
N TYR A 257 -5.70 4.29 2.46
CA TYR A 257 -5.07 3.45 3.47
C TYR A 257 -5.65 3.73 4.86
N PHE A 258 -6.28 2.72 5.44
CA PHE A 258 -7.01 2.83 6.71
C PHE A 258 -6.55 1.76 7.70
N SER A 259 -5.63 2.12 8.58
CA SER A 259 -4.96 1.23 9.54
C SER A 259 -5.77 0.95 10.81
N SER A 260 -7.03 1.36 10.88
CA SER A 260 -7.86 1.25 12.09
C SER A 260 -7.93 -0.18 12.61
N THR A 261 -7.82 -0.31 13.94
CA THR A 261 -7.91 -1.58 14.67
C THR A 261 -9.27 -1.77 15.34
N LEU A 262 -10.12 -0.76 15.28
CA LEU A 262 -11.43 -0.74 15.93
C LEU A 262 -12.43 0.02 15.08
N GLU A 263 -13.35 -0.69 14.45
CA GLU A 263 -14.45 -0.14 13.64
C GLU A 263 -15.69 -1.01 13.76
N LEU A 264 -16.83 -0.40 13.52
CA LEU A 264 -18.09 -1.11 13.32
C LEU A 264 -18.50 -1.11 11.85
N ASN A 265 -18.60 0.08 11.26
CA ASN A 265 -18.96 0.29 9.85
C ASN A 265 -18.31 1.59 9.37
N PRO A 266 -17.05 1.55 8.89
CA PRO A 266 -16.27 2.75 8.63
C PRO A 266 -16.79 3.53 7.43
N LEU A 267 -17.36 4.70 7.68
CA LEU A 267 -17.89 5.59 6.67
C LEU A 267 -16.81 5.97 5.64
N SER A 268 -15.60 6.28 6.11
CA SER A 268 -14.48 6.67 5.25
C SER A 268 -14.04 5.58 4.25
N VAL A 269 -14.14 4.29 4.62
CA VAL A 269 -13.89 3.18 3.69
C VAL A 269 -14.99 3.12 2.62
N LYS A 270 -16.26 3.25 3.03
CA LYS A 270 -17.39 3.27 2.08
C LYS A 270 -17.30 4.45 1.11
N GLU A 271 -16.93 5.63 1.62
CA GLU A 271 -16.69 6.81 0.79
C GLU A 271 -15.53 6.57 -0.19
N ALA A 272 -14.40 6.07 0.26
CA ALA A 272 -13.28 5.76 -0.63
C ALA A 272 -13.66 4.78 -1.76
N LEU A 273 -14.45 3.75 -1.43
CA LEU A 273 -14.95 2.79 -2.42
C LEU A 273 -15.93 3.42 -3.42
N SER A 274 -16.75 4.42 -3.01
CA SER A 274 -17.63 5.14 -3.94
C SER A 274 -16.85 5.97 -4.96
N PHE A 275 -15.66 6.46 -4.60
CA PHE A 275 -14.69 7.09 -5.51
C PHE A 275 -13.83 6.07 -6.28
N LYS A 276 -14.11 4.77 -6.15
CA LYS A 276 -13.38 3.67 -6.83
C LYS A 276 -11.89 3.62 -6.47
N LEU A 277 -11.53 4.10 -5.29
CA LEU A 277 -10.16 4.00 -4.81
C LEU A 277 -9.83 2.56 -4.38
N PRO A 278 -8.67 2.03 -4.75
CA PRO A 278 -8.10 0.88 -4.08
C PRO A 278 -7.97 1.15 -2.58
N CYS A 279 -8.50 0.26 -1.75
CA CYS A 279 -8.56 0.43 -0.30
C CYS A 279 -7.72 -0.62 0.41
N LEU A 280 -6.80 -0.15 1.25
CA LEU A 280 -6.01 -0.97 2.17
C LEU A 280 -6.53 -0.80 3.58
N PHE A 281 -7.00 -1.87 4.22
CA PHE A 281 -7.42 -1.83 5.63
C PHE A 281 -7.42 -3.21 6.29
N ARG A 282 -7.51 -3.24 7.64
CA ARG A 282 -7.55 -4.49 8.41
C ARG A 282 -8.89 -5.18 8.27
N LYS A 283 -8.89 -6.52 8.14
CA LYS A 283 -10.12 -7.31 8.28
C LYS A 283 -10.48 -7.38 9.77
N LEU A 284 -11.54 -6.70 10.16
CA LEU A 284 -12.09 -6.76 11.51
C LEU A 284 -13.29 -7.70 11.55
N HIS A 285 -13.49 -8.39 12.66
CA HIS A 285 -14.62 -9.32 12.86
C HIS A 285 -16.00 -8.64 12.69
N THR A 286 -16.07 -7.34 12.97
CA THR A 286 -17.28 -6.52 12.81
C THR A 286 -17.70 -6.31 11.36
N TYR A 287 -16.80 -6.55 10.39
CA TYR A 287 -17.11 -6.39 8.96
C TYR A 287 -17.81 -7.61 8.38
N LEU A 288 -17.76 -8.76 9.07
CA LEU A 288 -18.18 -10.05 8.51
C LEU A 288 -17.51 -10.24 7.13
N ASP A 289 -18.29 -10.61 6.13
CA ASP A 289 -17.82 -10.78 4.75
C ASP A 289 -18.16 -9.59 3.82
N THR A 290 -18.53 -8.44 4.41
CA THR A 290 -19.04 -7.26 3.68
C THR A 290 -18.14 -6.83 2.53
N TYR A 291 -16.83 -6.93 2.70
CA TYR A 291 -15.83 -6.44 1.73
C TYR A 291 -15.09 -7.55 0.97
N ASP A 292 -15.30 -8.84 1.29
CA ASP A 292 -14.46 -9.95 0.81
C ASP A 292 -14.50 -10.15 -0.71
N SER A 293 -15.60 -9.81 -1.36
CA SER A 293 -15.75 -9.93 -2.82
C SER A 293 -15.42 -8.66 -3.59
N ASN A 294 -15.03 -7.58 -2.90
CA ASN A 294 -14.77 -6.30 -3.56
C ASN A 294 -13.33 -6.27 -4.14
N PRO A 295 -13.15 -6.14 -5.48
CA PRO A 295 -11.84 -6.19 -6.11
C PRO A 295 -10.95 -4.97 -5.78
N LEU A 296 -11.52 -3.91 -5.21
CA LEU A 296 -10.79 -2.72 -4.78
C LEU A 296 -10.23 -2.87 -3.36
N VAL A 297 -10.59 -3.93 -2.64
CA VAL A 297 -10.21 -4.13 -1.24
C VAL A 297 -9.04 -5.08 -1.13
N GLN A 298 -8.03 -4.66 -0.38
CA GLN A 298 -6.94 -5.49 0.09
C GLN A 298 -6.82 -5.40 1.60
N TYR A 299 -6.88 -6.55 2.25
CA TYR A 299 -6.65 -6.61 3.69
C TYR A 299 -5.16 -6.56 4.02
N ILE A 300 -4.82 -5.71 4.98
CA ILE A 300 -3.47 -5.61 5.54
C ILE A 300 -3.32 -6.53 6.76
N THR A 301 -2.07 -6.90 7.03
CA THR A 301 -1.63 -7.64 8.22
C THR A 301 -0.72 -6.76 9.08
N ASP A 302 -0.18 -7.31 10.16
CA ASP A 302 0.83 -6.63 10.98
C ASP A 302 2.21 -6.58 10.32
N ASP A 303 2.40 -7.27 9.19
CA ASP A 303 3.63 -7.21 8.41
C ASP A 303 3.67 -5.97 7.52
N LEU A 304 4.37 -4.94 7.99
CA LEU A 304 4.54 -3.68 7.25
C LEU A 304 5.28 -3.85 5.92
N LYS A 305 6.10 -4.90 5.77
CA LYS A 305 6.81 -5.18 4.51
C LYS A 305 5.83 -5.64 3.43
N LEU A 306 4.85 -6.47 3.79
CA LEU A 306 3.79 -6.89 2.87
C LEU A 306 2.92 -5.71 2.47
N THR A 307 2.56 -4.84 3.43
CA THR A 307 1.79 -3.62 3.16
C THR A 307 2.55 -2.69 2.21
N LYS A 308 3.84 -2.44 2.47
CA LYS A 308 4.71 -1.66 1.59
C LYS A 308 4.74 -2.23 0.17
N ARG A 309 5.01 -3.54 0.03
CA ARG A 309 5.04 -4.23 -1.26
C ARG A 309 3.74 -4.03 -2.02
N PHE A 310 2.60 -4.23 -1.37
CA PHE A 310 1.29 -4.05 -2.00
C PHE A 310 1.07 -2.62 -2.52
N ILE A 311 1.49 -1.59 -1.75
CA ILE A 311 1.40 -0.20 -2.19
C ILE A 311 2.24 0.01 -3.46
N LEU A 312 3.47 -0.52 -3.50
CA LEU A 312 4.35 -0.41 -4.66
C LEU A 312 3.78 -1.12 -5.90
N GLU A 313 3.29 -2.34 -5.75
CA GLU A 313 2.66 -3.11 -6.83
C GLU A 313 1.44 -2.39 -7.40
N LYS A 314 0.62 -1.81 -6.53
CA LYS A 314 -0.64 -1.19 -6.95
C LYS A 314 -0.46 0.20 -7.55
N LEU A 315 0.42 1.01 -7.00
CA LEU A 315 0.63 2.39 -7.42
C LEU A 315 1.67 2.52 -8.53
N GLN A 316 2.60 1.58 -8.67
CA GLN A 316 3.70 1.62 -9.64
C GLN A 316 4.28 3.04 -9.77
N PRO A 317 4.79 3.63 -8.66
CA PRO A 317 5.30 4.99 -8.68
C PRO A 317 6.50 5.08 -9.60
N GLU A 318 6.62 6.20 -10.33
CA GLU A 318 7.84 6.47 -11.09
C GLU A 318 9.04 6.44 -10.16
N PHE A 319 10.04 5.68 -10.58
CA PHE A 319 11.29 5.59 -9.90
C PHE A 319 12.20 6.71 -10.36
N ASN A 320 12.80 7.44 -9.43
CA ASN A 320 13.76 8.48 -9.77
C ASN A 320 15.09 7.87 -10.22
N GLU A 321 15.30 6.71 -10.53
CA GLU A 321 16.52 6.00 -10.92
C GLU A 321 16.87 4.87 -9.93
N ILE A 322 16.94 3.64 -10.44
CA ILE A 322 17.50 2.53 -9.65
C ILE A 322 18.97 2.85 -9.37
N PRO A 323 19.40 2.89 -8.09
CA PRO A 323 20.80 3.15 -7.78
C PRO A 323 21.73 2.10 -8.37
N GLY A 324 22.92 2.51 -8.79
CA GLY A 324 23.93 1.61 -9.31
C GLY A 324 24.53 2.07 -10.64
N TRP A 325 25.55 1.35 -11.05
CA TRP A 325 26.30 1.60 -12.28
C TRP A 325 25.79 0.66 -13.37
N PHE A 326 25.67 1.13 -14.59
CA PHE A 326 25.23 0.34 -15.73
C PHE A 326 25.68 1.02 -17.03
N ALA A 327 26.65 0.45 -17.70
CA ALA A 327 27.28 1.04 -18.86
C ALA A 327 27.18 0.20 -20.15
N TYR A 328 26.48 -0.94 -20.11
CA TYR A 328 26.44 -1.92 -21.19
C TYR A 328 25.02 -2.17 -21.74
N GLN A 329 24.17 -1.11 -21.82
CA GLN A 329 22.81 -1.16 -22.34
C GLN A 329 22.77 -1.71 -23.78
N ASP A 330 23.69 -1.25 -24.64
CA ASP A 330 23.76 -1.69 -26.03
C ASP A 330 24.01 -3.19 -26.14
N LEU A 331 24.91 -3.74 -25.29
CA LEU A 331 25.18 -5.16 -25.23
C LEU A 331 23.94 -5.96 -24.88
N TYR A 332 23.18 -5.56 -23.87
CA TYR A 332 21.95 -6.21 -23.46
C TYR A 332 20.88 -6.15 -24.55
N THR A 333 20.73 -5.02 -25.20
CA THR A 333 19.83 -4.86 -26.35
C THR A 333 20.20 -5.82 -27.49
N ASP A 334 21.49 -5.90 -27.83
CA ASP A 334 21.99 -6.74 -28.92
C ASP A 334 21.86 -8.25 -28.61
N VAL A 335 22.16 -8.69 -27.39
CA VAL A 335 22.02 -10.12 -27.05
C VAL A 335 20.54 -10.54 -27.05
N VAL A 336 19.62 -9.72 -26.57
CA VAL A 336 18.18 -10.00 -26.66
C VAL A 336 17.69 -10.02 -28.10
N LYS A 337 18.13 -9.08 -28.92
CA LYS A 337 17.78 -9.03 -30.35
C LYS A 337 18.19 -10.30 -31.09
N ASN A 338 19.36 -10.84 -30.78
CA ASN A 338 19.94 -12.03 -31.41
C ASN A 338 19.56 -13.37 -30.76
N ALA A 339 18.88 -13.34 -29.61
CA ALA A 339 18.45 -14.53 -28.88
C ALA A 339 17.37 -15.33 -29.62
N GLY A 340 17.34 -16.63 -29.39
CA GLY A 340 16.25 -17.53 -29.77
C GLY A 340 15.14 -17.58 -28.72
N ASN A 341 14.03 -18.25 -29.06
CA ASN A 341 13.08 -18.67 -28.03
C ASN A 341 13.68 -19.78 -27.20
N ASP A 342 13.35 -19.81 -25.90
CA ASP A 342 13.82 -20.76 -24.90
C ASP A 342 15.33 -20.63 -24.55
N ASP A 343 15.98 -19.56 -24.98
CA ASP A 343 17.34 -19.24 -24.54
C ASP A 343 17.38 -18.98 -23.04
N VAL A 344 18.51 -19.33 -22.42
CA VAL A 344 18.74 -19.16 -20.98
C VAL A 344 19.79 -18.07 -20.76
N PHE A 345 19.37 -17.02 -20.08
CA PHE A 345 20.21 -15.88 -19.74
C PHE A 345 20.50 -15.86 -18.24
N VAL A 346 21.73 -15.54 -17.87
CA VAL A 346 22.16 -15.42 -16.48
C VAL A 346 22.92 -14.09 -16.29
N GLU A 347 22.63 -13.40 -15.21
CA GLU A 347 23.39 -12.26 -14.72
C GLU A 347 23.95 -12.60 -13.34
N VAL A 348 25.25 -12.38 -13.13
CA VAL A 348 25.93 -12.55 -11.85
C VAL A 348 26.41 -11.19 -11.37
N GLY A 349 25.83 -10.71 -10.28
CA GLY A 349 25.92 -9.33 -9.81
C GLY A 349 24.70 -8.50 -10.23
N ALA A 350 23.76 -8.32 -9.31
CA ALA A 350 22.51 -7.63 -9.57
C ALA A 350 22.41 -6.28 -8.86
N TRP A 351 23.10 -6.13 -7.72
CA TRP A 351 23.07 -4.95 -6.87
C TRP A 351 21.63 -4.52 -6.54
N PHE A 352 21.26 -3.25 -6.81
CA PHE A 352 19.88 -2.76 -6.69
C PHE A 352 18.98 -3.12 -7.90
N GLY A 353 19.51 -3.81 -8.92
CA GLY A 353 18.76 -4.30 -10.08
C GLY A 353 18.65 -3.34 -11.26
N LYS A 354 19.55 -2.35 -11.43
CA LYS A 354 19.49 -1.41 -12.56
C LYS A 354 19.67 -2.11 -13.90
N SER A 355 20.72 -2.89 -14.05
CA SER A 355 21.01 -3.71 -15.24
C SER A 355 19.98 -4.83 -15.42
N THR A 356 19.67 -5.51 -14.32
CA THR A 356 18.68 -6.62 -14.29
C THR A 356 17.33 -6.20 -14.84
N ASN A 357 16.79 -5.06 -14.35
CA ASN A 357 15.49 -4.58 -14.80
C ASN A 357 15.49 -4.11 -16.27
N TYR A 358 16.61 -3.53 -16.73
CA TYR A 358 16.75 -3.18 -18.12
C TYR A 358 16.72 -4.45 -19.01
N LEU A 359 17.50 -5.49 -18.66
CA LEU A 359 17.51 -6.75 -19.41
C LEU A 359 16.14 -7.42 -19.42
N ALA A 360 15.46 -7.48 -18.28
CA ALA A 360 14.12 -8.05 -18.19
C ALA A 360 13.11 -7.27 -19.04
N GLN A 361 13.19 -5.95 -19.07
CA GLN A 361 12.36 -5.12 -19.95
C GLN A 361 12.63 -5.42 -21.43
N GLN A 362 13.89 -5.50 -21.85
CA GLN A 362 14.26 -5.85 -23.23
C GLN A 362 13.73 -7.23 -23.63
N ILE A 363 13.84 -8.23 -22.73
CA ILE A 363 13.28 -9.56 -22.94
C ILE A 363 11.76 -9.50 -23.13
N ARG A 364 11.04 -8.80 -22.26
CA ARG A 364 9.57 -8.64 -22.34
C ARG A 364 9.16 -7.96 -23.66
N GLU A 365 9.82 -6.87 -24.02
CA GLU A 365 9.54 -6.11 -25.26
C GLU A 365 9.82 -6.94 -26.52
N SER A 366 10.80 -7.83 -26.48
CA SER A 366 11.12 -8.75 -27.59
C SER A 366 10.03 -9.79 -27.86
N LYS A 367 9.13 -10.04 -26.89
CA LYS A 367 8.11 -11.10 -26.92
C LYS A 367 8.68 -12.51 -27.09
N LYS A 368 9.97 -12.71 -26.81
CA LYS A 368 10.64 -14.00 -26.83
C LYS A 368 10.48 -14.70 -25.48
N ASN A 369 10.39 -16.02 -25.52
CA ASN A 369 10.36 -16.85 -24.29
C ASN A 369 11.79 -17.11 -23.80
N ILE A 370 12.46 -16.10 -23.21
CA ILE A 370 13.81 -16.22 -22.66
C ILE A 370 13.70 -16.42 -21.15
N LYS A 371 14.39 -17.42 -20.62
CA LYS A 371 14.50 -17.66 -19.19
C LYS A 371 15.64 -16.81 -18.64
N PHE A 372 15.32 -15.90 -17.73
CA PHE A 372 16.31 -15.00 -17.16
C PHE A 372 16.45 -15.21 -15.65
N THR A 373 17.68 -15.50 -15.22
CA THR A 373 18.06 -15.67 -13.82
C THR A 373 19.11 -14.65 -13.42
N THR A 374 18.92 -13.98 -12.30
CA THR A 374 19.95 -13.14 -11.67
C THR A 374 20.45 -13.76 -10.38
N VAL A 375 21.75 -13.61 -10.13
CA VAL A 375 22.46 -14.18 -8.98
C VAL A 375 23.18 -13.09 -8.24
N ASP A 376 22.94 -12.95 -6.94
CA ASP A 376 23.67 -12.02 -6.08
C ASP A 376 23.57 -12.49 -4.61
N THR A 377 24.49 -12.09 -3.78
CA THR A 377 24.40 -12.23 -2.31
C THR A 377 23.54 -11.11 -1.71
N TRP A 378 23.44 -9.98 -2.40
CA TRP A 378 22.88 -8.70 -1.94
C TRP A 378 23.51 -8.15 -0.66
N LYS A 379 24.80 -8.51 -0.42
CA LYS A 379 25.60 -8.06 0.73
C LYS A 379 26.74 -7.12 0.32
N GLY A 380 26.87 -6.85 -0.98
CA GLY A 380 28.02 -6.14 -1.54
C GLY A 380 29.27 -6.99 -1.57
N THR A 381 30.38 -6.40 -2.04
CA THR A 381 31.71 -7.01 -2.05
C THR A 381 32.48 -6.61 -0.80
N ASP A 382 33.21 -7.55 -0.20
CA ASP A 382 33.94 -7.32 1.06
C ASP A 382 35.15 -6.40 0.90
N ASP A 383 35.69 -6.27 -0.31
CA ASP A 383 36.88 -5.50 -0.67
C ASP A 383 36.56 -4.07 -1.15
N GLU A 384 35.29 -3.64 -1.14
CA GLU A 384 34.91 -2.30 -1.55
C GLU A 384 34.15 -1.54 -0.46
N ASP A 385 34.82 -0.57 0.14
CA ASP A 385 34.27 0.27 1.21
C ASP A 385 32.96 0.96 0.82
N ILE A 386 32.81 1.36 -0.45
CA ILE A 386 31.60 2.00 -0.94
C ILE A 386 30.40 1.04 -0.89
N HIS A 387 30.58 -0.22 -1.26
CA HIS A 387 29.55 -1.25 -1.20
C HIS A 387 29.18 -1.54 0.26
N GLN A 388 30.15 -1.71 1.14
CA GLN A 388 29.91 -1.99 2.55
C GLN A 388 29.22 -0.82 3.26
N ASN A 389 29.56 0.42 2.96
CA ASN A 389 28.89 1.61 3.50
C ASN A 389 27.42 1.69 3.05
N ILE A 390 27.14 1.44 1.76
CA ILE A 390 25.78 1.45 1.22
C ILE A 390 24.96 0.31 1.84
N VAL A 391 25.45 -0.92 1.79
CA VAL A 391 24.75 -2.10 2.34
C VAL A 391 24.57 -1.99 3.85
N GLY A 392 25.53 -1.39 4.57
CA GLY A 392 25.41 -1.11 6.01
C GLY A 392 24.22 -0.21 6.36
N ALA A 393 23.88 0.75 5.49
CA ALA A 393 22.69 1.59 5.66
C ALA A 393 21.37 0.80 5.55
N PHE A 394 21.41 -0.41 5.00
CA PHE A 394 20.28 -1.34 4.86
C PHE A 394 20.42 -2.58 5.76
N ASN A 395 21.07 -2.45 6.92
CA ASN A 395 21.30 -3.53 7.88
C ASN A 395 22.07 -4.75 7.30
N GLY A 396 22.96 -4.51 6.36
CA GLY A 396 23.82 -5.53 5.78
C GLY A 396 23.18 -6.37 4.66
N ASP A 397 22.04 -5.97 4.11
CA ASP A 397 21.34 -6.73 3.08
C ASP A 397 20.39 -5.85 2.25
N ILE A 398 20.63 -5.76 0.95
CA ILE A 398 19.81 -4.95 0.02
C ILE A 398 18.85 -5.80 -0.84
N PHE A 399 18.66 -7.07 -0.54
CA PHE A 399 17.78 -7.96 -1.33
C PHE A 399 16.35 -7.44 -1.46
N TYR A 400 15.78 -6.97 -0.37
CA TYR A 400 14.41 -6.45 -0.42
C TYR A 400 14.30 -5.16 -1.23
N GLU A 401 15.35 -4.34 -1.25
CA GLU A 401 15.41 -3.15 -2.10
C GLU A 401 15.48 -3.52 -3.58
N PHE A 402 16.25 -4.56 -3.92
CA PHE A 402 16.29 -5.14 -5.26
C PHE A 402 14.89 -5.66 -5.68
N VAL A 403 14.23 -6.43 -4.81
CA VAL A 403 12.88 -6.93 -5.08
C VAL A 403 11.88 -5.81 -5.29
N ASP A 404 11.90 -4.78 -4.45
CA ASP A 404 11.04 -3.60 -4.61
C ASP A 404 11.27 -2.91 -5.98
N ASN A 405 12.52 -2.80 -6.40
CA ASN A 405 12.87 -2.22 -7.69
C ASN A 405 12.36 -3.08 -8.87
N THR A 406 12.38 -4.40 -8.76
CA THR A 406 11.84 -5.29 -9.80
C THR A 406 10.31 -5.22 -9.89
N ILE A 407 9.63 -5.07 -8.76
CA ILE A 407 8.19 -4.86 -8.70
C ILE A 407 7.82 -3.54 -9.40
N LEU A 408 8.51 -2.47 -9.06
CA LEU A 408 8.28 -1.13 -9.62
C LEU A 408 8.52 -1.06 -11.13
N SER A 409 9.47 -1.86 -11.61
CA SER A 409 9.78 -1.95 -13.04
C SER A 409 8.85 -2.92 -13.78
N ASP A 410 7.84 -3.48 -13.12
CA ASP A 410 6.92 -4.50 -13.68
C ASP A 410 7.66 -5.74 -14.22
N ASN A 411 8.74 -6.13 -13.55
CA ASN A 411 9.60 -7.25 -13.97
C ASN A 411 9.66 -8.41 -12.95
N TYR A 412 8.98 -8.30 -11.81
CA TYR A 412 9.11 -9.27 -10.70
C TYR A 412 8.83 -10.72 -11.11
N GLY A 413 7.84 -10.96 -11.96
CA GLY A 413 7.49 -12.30 -12.45
C GLY A 413 8.32 -12.78 -13.63
N ALA A 414 9.20 -11.94 -14.17
CA ALA A 414 10.03 -12.23 -15.36
C ALA A 414 11.48 -12.62 -15.01
N ILE A 415 11.86 -12.57 -13.73
CA ILE A 415 13.23 -12.77 -13.27
C ILE A 415 13.26 -13.86 -12.20
N ASP A 416 13.99 -14.93 -12.45
CA ASP A 416 14.36 -15.90 -11.41
C ASP A 416 15.52 -15.34 -10.59
N MET A 417 15.40 -15.36 -9.25
CA MET A 417 16.36 -14.76 -8.32
C MET A 417 17.05 -15.83 -7.48
N ILE A 418 18.38 -15.88 -7.52
CA ILE A 418 19.17 -16.80 -6.69
C ILE A 418 19.99 -15.95 -5.70
N LYS A 419 19.59 -15.99 -4.41
CA LYS A 419 20.32 -15.32 -3.33
C LYS A 419 21.40 -16.24 -2.77
N ASP A 420 22.55 -16.26 -3.41
CA ASP A 420 23.70 -17.06 -3.02
C ASP A 420 25.00 -16.47 -3.60
N THR A 421 26.14 -17.03 -3.22
CA THR A 421 27.40 -16.74 -3.86
C THR A 421 27.42 -17.22 -5.32
N SER A 422 28.15 -16.55 -6.18
CA SER A 422 28.33 -16.89 -7.58
C SER A 422 28.69 -18.38 -7.77
N ARG A 423 29.69 -18.87 -7.02
CA ARG A 423 30.17 -20.25 -7.07
C ARG A 423 29.08 -21.26 -6.70
N ASN A 424 28.31 -21.02 -5.64
CA ASN A 424 27.24 -21.93 -5.21
C ASN A 424 26.10 -21.93 -6.22
N ALA A 425 25.68 -20.76 -6.69
CA ALA A 425 24.59 -20.57 -7.64
C ALA A 425 24.87 -21.30 -8.97
N ALA A 426 26.13 -21.37 -9.42
CA ALA A 426 26.52 -22.11 -10.62
C ALA A 426 26.15 -23.59 -10.58
N ASN A 427 25.97 -24.20 -9.39
CA ASN A 427 25.55 -25.59 -9.26
C ASN A 427 24.10 -25.84 -9.69
N ASN A 428 23.27 -24.79 -9.76
CA ASN A 428 21.90 -24.90 -10.25
C ASN A 428 21.81 -25.05 -11.78
N PHE A 429 22.93 -24.89 -12.49
CA PHE A 429 22.98 -24.94 -13.95
C PHE A 429 23.79 -26.14 -14.43
N SER A 430 23.27 -26.85 -15.44
CA SER A 430 23.99 -27.92 -16.10
C SER A 430 25.09 -27.39 -17.03
N ASN A 431 26.11 -28.14 -17.27
CA ASN A 431 27.13 -27.76 -18.25
C ASN A 431 26.50 -27.60 -19.65
N GLY A 432 26.84 -26.52 -20.34
CA GLY A 432 26.29 -26.24 -21.66
C GLY A 432 24.79 -25.93 -21.70
N SER A 433 24.22 -25.34 -20.63
CA SER A 433 22.80 -24.98 -20.57
C SER A 433 22.51 -23.49 -20.80
N ILE A 434 23.51 -22.62 -20.69
CA ILE A 434 23.36 -21.16 -20.73
C ILE A 434 23.71 -20.64 -22.13
N ASP A 435 22.85 -19.80 -22.69
CA ASP A 435 23.06 -19.13 -23.98
C ASP A 435 23.82 -17.80 -23.82
N TYR A 436 23.53 -17.05 -22.75
CA TYR A 436 24.17 -15.80 -22.44
C TYR A 436 24.44 -15.67 -20.94
N ILE A 437 25.63 -15.21 -20.57
CA ILE A 437 25.94 -14.81 -19.20
C ILE A 437 26.67 -13.48 -19.14
N MET A 438 26.27 -12.64 -18.18
CA MET A 438 26.97 -11.45 -17.73
C MET A 438 27.62 -11.73 -16.37
N LEU A 439 28.91 -11.38 -16.23
CA LEU A 439 29.67 -11.42 -14.98
C LEU A 439 29.99 -9.99 -14.54
N ASP A 440 29.30 -9.51 -13.52
CA ASP A 440 29.37 -8.13 -13.00
C ASP A 440 29.29 -8.13 -11.47
N ALA A 441 30.07 -8.97 -10.80
CA ALA A 441 30.04 -9.15 -9.36
C ALA A 441 31.26 -8.51 -8.67
N GLY A 442 32.28 -9.28 -8.37
CA GLY A 442 33.48 -8.77 -7.70
C GLY A 442 34.56 -8.28 -8.68
N HIS A 443 35.25 -7.19 -8.35
CA HIS A 443 36.21 -6.51 -9.26
C HIS A 443 37.66 -6.89 -9.02
N SER A 444 37.91 -7.81 -8.07
CA SER A 444 39.29 -8.33 -7.88
C SER A 444 39.63 -9.40 -8.95
N TYR A 445 40.94 -9.61 -9.13
CA TYR A 445 41.43 -10.66 -10.03
C TYR A 445 40.89 -12.05 -9.66
N ASP A 446 40.94 -12.40 -8.37
CA ASP A 446 40.51 -13.70 -7.89
C ASP A 446 39.00 -13.88 -8.04
N ALA A 447 38.20 -12.84 -7.81
CA ALA A 447 36.74 -12.87 -7.95
C ALA A 447 36.32 -13.19 -9.40
N LEU A 448 36.79 -12.43 -10.38
CA LEU A 448 36.45 -12.69 -11.78
C LEU A 448 37.03 -14.01 -12.30
N LYS A 449 38.25 -14.37 -11.87
CA LYS A 449 38.85 -15.66 -12.24
C LYS A 449 38.00 -16.82 -11.76
N ASP A 450 37.57 -16.78 -10.51
CA ASP A 450 36.66 -17.78 -9.92
C ASP A 450 35.36 -17.86 -10.69
N ASP A 451 34.74 -16.74 -11.03
CA ASP A 451 33.51 -16.69 -11.82
C ASP A 451 33.71 -17.31 -13.21
N LEU A 452 34.76 -16.95 -13.91
CA LEU A 452 35.07 -17.53 -15.22
C LEU A 452 35.29 -19.03 -15.14
N GLU A 453 35.99 -19.54 -14.12
CA GLU A 453 36.25 -20.99 -13.93
C GLU A 453 34.96 -21.79 -13.72
N VAL A 454 34.00 -21.26 -12.94
CA VAL A 454 32.77 -21.99 -12.61
C VAL A 454 31.70 -21.83 -13.68
N TRP A 455 31.57 -20.66 -14.31
CA TRP A 455 30.48 -20.38 -15.24
C TRP A 455 30.80 -20.70 -16.68
N TYR A 456 32.05 -20.62 -17.13
CA TYR A 456 32.40 -20.86 -18.54
C TYR A 456 31.93 -22.25 -19.03
N ASN A 457 32.01 -23.27 -18.19
CA ASN A 457 31.55 -24.61 -18.55
C ASN A 457 30.03 -24.70 -18.64
N LYS A 458 29.28 -23.84 -17.97
CA LYS A 458 27.83 -23.78 -18.02
C LYS A 458 27.28 -23.20 -19.33
N VAL A 459 28.09 -22.37 -20.01
CA VAL A 459 27.71 -21.73 -21.28
C VAL A 459 27.79 -22.77 -22.42
N LYS A 460 26.79 -22.78 -23.29
CA LYS A 460 26.69 -23.60 -24.49
C LYS A 460 27.86 -23.34 -25.46
N PRO A 461 28.29 -24.33 -26.26
CA PRO A 461 29.09 -24.03 -27.43
C PRO A 461 28.33 -23.08 -28.37
N GLY A 462 28.92 -21.96 -28.70
CA GLY A 462 28.28 -20.87 -29.45
C GLY A 462 27.54 -19.83 -28.60
N GLY A 463 27.38 -20.07 -27.30
CA GLY A 463 26.85 -19.07 -26.35
C GLY A 463 27.87 -17.96 -26.03
N ILE A 464 27.42 -16.94 -25.34
CA ILE A 464 28.20 -15.70 -25.08
C ILE A 464 28.51 -15.60 -23.59
N VAL A 465 29.75 -15.31 -23.24
CA VAL A 465 30.20 -14.86 -21.93
C VAL A 465 30.63 -13.41 -22.04
N SER A 466 30.13 -12.55 -21.19
CA SER A 466 30.51 -11.14 -21.08
C SER A 466 30.79 -10.77 -19.63
N GLY A 467 31.53 -9.69 -19.42
CA GLY A 467 31.72 -9.08 -18.10
C GLY A 467 31.92 -7.59 -18.21
N ASP A 468 31.54 -6.86 -17.14
CA ASP A 468 31.77 -5.40 -17.05
C ASP A 468 33.15 -5.08 -16.48
N ASP A 469 33.46 -3.81 -16.38
CA ASP A 469 34.65 -3.22 -15.78
C ASP A 469 36.00 -3.58 -16.40
N TYR A 470 36.03 -4.15 -17.59
CA TYR A 470 37.24 -4.38 -18.36
C TYR A 470 37.90 -3.06 -18.75
N GLY A 471 39.14 -2.89 -18.40
CA GLY A 471 39.90 -1.63 -18.61
C GLY A 471 39.67 -0.58 -17.53
N VAL A 472 38.81 -0.84 -16.56
CA VAL A 472 38.53 0.01 -15.39
C VAL A 472 39.27 -0.52 -14.17
N PHE A 473 39.02 -1.78 -13.83
CA PHE A 473 39.72 -2.45 -12.74
C PHE A 473 40.83 -3.34 -13.31
N TYR A 474 42.04 -3.18 -12.75
CA TYR A 474 43.20 -3.95 -13.19
C TYR A 474 43.01 -5.45 -13.00
N GLY A 475 42.40 -5.87 -11.87
CA GLY A 475 42.11 -7.28 -11.59
C GLY A 475 41.18 -7.92 -12.61
N VAL A 476 40.10 -7.22 -12.99
CA VAL A 476 39.16 -7.67 -14.03
C VAL A 476 39.85 -7.81 -15.38
N THR A 477 40.62 -6.79 -15.76
CA THR A 477 41.39 -6.79 -17.02
C THR A 477 42.34 -7.97 -17.10
N GLN A 478 43.16 -8.16 -16.06
CA GLN A 478 44.14 -9.24 -15.99
C GLN A 478 43.46 -10.64 -16.05
N ALA A 479 42.42 -10.86 -15.26
CA ALA A 479 41.71 -12.15 -15.22
C ALA A 479 41.10 -12.51 -16.59
N ALA A 480 40.47 -11.55 -17.26
CA ALA A 480 39.87 -11.78 -18.60
C ALA A 480 40.97 -12.03 -19.66
N ASP A 481 42.04 -11.25 -19.68
CA ASP A 481 43.17 -11.42 -20.62
C ASP A 481 43.82 -12.77 -20.46
N GLU A 482 44.10 -13.21 -19.24
CA GLU A 482 44.69 -14.51 -18.95
C GLU A 482 43.77 -15.69 -19.28
N PHE A 483 42.51 -15.60 -18.87
CA PHE A 483 41.55 -16.71 -19.08
C PHE A 483 41.27 -16.94 -20.58
N PHE A 484 41.10 -15.91 -21.35
CA PHE A 484 40.78 -15.96 -22.77
C PHE A 484 42.00 -15.83 -23.68
N TYR A 485 43.17 -15.67 -23.16
CA TYR A 485 44.40 -15.41 -23.95
C TYR A 485 44.24 -14.20 -24.87
N GLY A 486 43.54 -13.16 -24.41
CA GLY A 486 43.22 -11.96 -25.20
C GLY A 486 42.26 -12.19 -26.37
N GLN A 487 41.65 -13.39 -26.50
CA GLN A 487 40.74 -13.75 -27.60
C GLN A 487 39.29 -13.45 -27.30
N PHE A 488 38.93 -12.18 -27.22
CA PHE A 488 37.56 -11.69 -27.01
C PHE A 488 37.37 -10.30 -27.65
N GLU A 489 36.14 -9.91 -27.83
CA GLU A 489 35.81 -8.56 -28.29
C GLU A 489 35.80 -7.60 -27.10
N LYS A 490 36.31 -6.37 -27.30
CA LYS A 490 36.32 -5.33 -26.28
C LYS A 490 35.17 -4.36 -26.58
N GLY A 491 34.24 -4.29 -25.64
CA GLY A 491 33.19 -3.30 -25.61
C GLY A 491 33.60 -2.04 -24.83
N PHE A 492 32.68 -1.12 -24.63
CA PHE A 492 32.86 -0.01 -23.70
C PHE A 492 32.84 -0.55 -22.26
N ARG A 493 33.97 -0.53 -21.57
CA ARG A 493 34.20 -1.09 -20.22
C ARG A 493 33.86 -2.61 -20.08
N SER A 494 33.75 -3.38 -21.19
CA SER A 494 33.31 -4.77 -21.11
C SER A 494 34.15 -5.68 -22.01
N PHE A 495 34.17 -6.96 -21.68
CA PHE A 495 34.68 -8.01 -22.55
C PHE A 495 33.51 -8.91 -23.02
N ILE A 496 33.59 -9.40 -24.26
CA ILE A 496 32.55 -10.24 -24.87
C ILE A 496 33.23 -11.42 -25.57
N ARG A 497 32.95 -12.63 -25.13
CA ARG A 497 33.51 -13.84 -25.72
C ARG A 497 32.41 -14.80 -26.19
N LYS A 498 32.34 -15.05 -27.48
CA LYS A 498 31.55 -16.15 -28.02
C LYS A 498 32.31 -17.46 -27.84
N LYS A 499 31.70 -18.42 -27.12
CA LYS A 499 32.32 -19.72 -26.86
C LYS A 499 32.41 -20.51 -28.16
N PRO A 500 33.59 -21.05 -28.53
CA PRO A 500 33.75 -21.87 -29.75
C PRO A 500 32.75 -23.03 -29.78
N ARG A 501 32.16 -23.31 -30.94
CA ARG A 501 31.24 -24.43 -31.15
C ARG A 501 31.93 -25.81 -31.04
N ILE A 502 33.27 -25.84 -31.24
CA ILE A 502 34.11 -27.04 -31.09
C ILE A 502 35.09 -26.77 -29.96
N GLN A 503 35.13 -27.64 -28.94
CA GLN A 503 36.16 -27.58 -27.92
C GLN A 503 37.46 -28.11 -28.49
N ILE A 504 38.38 -27.26 -28.85
CA ILE A 504 39.76 -27.61 -29.32
C ILE A 504 40.65 -28.03 -28.14
N ARG A 505 40.12 -28.19 -26.92
CA ARG A 505 40.92 -28.53 -25.71
C ARG A 505 41.69 -29.85 -25.78
N HIS A 506 41.39 -30.75 -26.71
CA HIS A 506 42.13 -32.04 -26.85
C HIS A 506 43.29 -32.01 -27.87
N LEU A 507 43.53 -30.86 -28.56
CA LEU A 507 44.58 -30.79 -29.58
C LEU A 507 45.87 -30.07 -29.10
N LEU A 508 45.91 -29.52 -27.89
CA LEU A 508 47.05 -28.75 -27.41
C LEU A 508 47.58 -29.24 -26.07
N THR A 509 47.78 -30.55 -25.90
CA THR A 509 48.36 -31.07 -24.63
C THR A 509 49.86 -31.08 -24.56
N LYS A 510 50.61 -30.86 -25.64
CA LYS A 510 52.04 -30.57 -25.58
C LYS A 510 52.52 -29.83 -26.85
N PRO A 511 53.37 -28.82 -26.75
CA PRO A 511 53.97 -28.13 -27.90
C PRO A 511 54.78 -29.06 -28.81
N GLU A 512 55.25 -30.17 -28.29
CA GLU A 512 56.08 -31.14 -29.03
C GLU A 512 55.25 -32.04 -29.96
N ASP A 513 53.98 -32.30 -29.67
CA ASP A 513 53.09 -33.15 -30.49
C ASP A 513 52.52 -32.46 -31.74
N VAL A 514 52.66 -31.13 -31.84
CA VAL A 514 52.10 -30.32 -32.96
C VAL A 514 52.96 -30.40 -34.21
N ARG A 515 54.24 -30.70 -34.07
CA ARG A 515 55.19 -30.74 -35.25
C ARG A 515 55.06 -31.97 -36.12
N GLU A 516 54.50 -33.06 -35.64
CA GLU A 516 54.45 -34.32 -36.40
C GLU A 516 53.11 -34.61 -37.10
N ARG A 517 51.99 -33.86 -36.85
CA ARG A 517 50.68 -34.29 -37.33
C ARG A 517 49.90 -33.31 -38.22
N VAL A 518 50.47 -32.18 -38.63
CA VAL A 518 49.78 -31.26 -39.53
C VAL A 518 50.51 -31.17 -40.85
N SER A 519 50.10 -31.98 -41.83
CA SER A 519 50.50 -31.73 -43.21
C SER A 519 49.79 -30.50 -43.72
N MET A 520 50.52 -29.69 -44.51
CA MET A 520 50.05 -28.40 -45.06
C MET A 520 48.76 -28.45 -45.90
N SER A 521 48.22 -29.65 -46.17
CA SER A 521 46.95 -29.86 -46.88
C SER A 521 45.69 -29.70 -46.03
N SER A 522 45.80 -29.70 -44.71
CA SER A 522 44.67 -29.61 -43.77
C SER A 522 44.32 -28.16 -43.35
N ILE A 523 45.19 -27.19 -43.68
CA ILE A 523 45.01 -25.77 -43.28
C ILE A 523 44.14 -24.99 -44.29
N LYS A 524 43.82 -25.57 -45.46
CA LYS A 524 42.97 -24.87 -46.48
C LYS A 524 41.48 -25.12 -46.37
N GLN A 525 40.99 -25.85 -45.36
CA GLN A 525 39.57 -26.13 -45.13
C GLN A 525 39.04 -25.74 -43.71
N LEU A 526 39.74 -24.89 -42.98
CA LEU A 526 39.21 -24.27 -41.78
C LEU A 526 38.95 -22.77 -42.00
#